data_52d54ab9b03625907afd3cd2f3ee2422
#
_entry.id   52d54ab9b03625907afd3cd2f3ee2422
#
_cell.length_a   1.000
_cell.length_b   1.000
_cell.length_c   1.000
_cell.angle_alpha   90.00
_cell.angle_beta   90.00
_cell.angle_gamma   90.00
#
_symmetry.space_group_name_H-M   'P 1'
#
loop_
_entity.id
_entity.type
_entity.pdbx_description
1 polymer ?
#
loop_
_entity_poly.entity_id
_entity_poly.type
_entity_poly.pdbx_seq_one_letter_code
_entity_poly.pdbx_strand_id
1 'polypeptide(L)'
;MGFDNEFSLPIVFDLETVPIDGAEAYLKVPKNYRDPEKIAAYLEDKASMLALDIDLCRIVAIGYQSPKDDEPTVFAVPDEAVEAEALKRFWKHIGDRPLLGFNCVQFDAPLLMRRSLYLNVWTPPLQISKYRHPRIQDLMQILAFDGLQKYHGLKFYAKRFGIEEPDPFDGGDIGQLVKDGKWEDVASHCRADVKQTLALARRIGLLPKAAQPSLPL
;
A
#
# COMPACT_ATOMS: atom_id res chain seq x y z
N MET A 1 -6.80 21.10 -14.03
CA MET A 1 -7.37 20.26 -15.07
C MET A 1 -8.41 19.38 -14.41
N GLY A 2 -9.71 19.55 -14.72
CA GLY A 2 -10.77 18.73 -14.14
C GLY A 2 -10.78 17.37 -14.80
N PHE A 3 -11.01 16.33 -14.01
CA PHE A 3 -11.25 14.98 -14.50
C PHE A 3 -12.72 14.89 -14.96
N ASP A 4 -12.97 15.21 -16.22
CA ASP A 4 -14.33 15.27 -16.79
C ASP A 4 -14.86 13.89 -17.25
N ASN A 5 -14.09 12.81 -17.07
CA ASN A 5 -14.50 11.48 -17.52
C ASN A 5 -14.34 10.43 -16.40
N GLU A 6 -15.36 9.60 -16.20
CA GLU A 6 -15.42 8.55 -15.16
C GLU A 6 -14.22 7.60 -15.20
N PHE A 7 -13.68 7.34 -16.40
CA PHE A 7 -12.51 6.50 -16.62
C PHE A 7 -11.17 7.20 -16.30
N SER A 8 -11.17 8.49 -15.99
CA SER A 8 -9.95 9.26 -15.69
C SER A 8 -9.65 9.37 -14.19
N LEU A 9 -10.61 9.06 -13.31
CA LEU A 9 -10.38 9.09 -11.87
C LEU A 9 -9.46 7.94 -11.45
N PRO A 10 -8.44 8.22 -10.61
CA PRO A 10 -7.54 7.18 -10.13
C PRO A 10 -8.25 6.19 -9.22
N ILE A 11 -7.72 4.99 -9.14
CA ILE A 11 -8.05 4.03 -8.09
C ILE A 11 -7.11 4.29 -6.91
N VAL A 12 -7.69 4.59 -5.76
CA VAL A 12 -6.97 4.64 -4.50
C VAL A 12 -6.70 3.22 -4.05
N PHE A 13 -5.48 2.92 -3.60
CA PHE A 13 -5.11 1.57 -3.19
C PHE A 13 -4.06 1.57 -2.09
N ASP A 14 -3.99 0.47 -1.38
CA ASP A 14 -3.04 0.18 -0.33
C ASP A 14 -2.81 -1.33 -0.20
N LEU A 15 -1.66 -1.75 0.34
CA LEU A 15 -1.25 -3.14 0.50
C LEU A 15 -0.74 -3.41 1.90
N GLU A 16 -1.08 -4.61 2.43
CA GLU A 16 -0.43 -5.14 3.62
C GLU A 16 0.50 -6.30 3.27
N THR A 17 1.60 -6.41 3.98
CA THR A 17 2.65 -7.38 3.66
C THR A 17 3.22 -8.09 4.88
N VAL A 18 3.71 -9.32 4.64
CA VAL A 18 4.54 -10.05 5.59
C VAL A 18 5.72 -10.68 4.84
N PRO A 19 6.82 -11.02 5.52
CA PRO A 19 7.89 -11.79 4.89
C PRO A 19 7.36 -13.11 4.29
N ILE A 20 7.97 -13.55 3.18
CA ILE A 20 7.77 -14.92 2.68
C ILE A 20 8.39 -15.93 3.64
N ASP A 21 7.94 -17.18 3.60
CA ASP A 21 8.52 -18.24 4.39
C ASP A 21 10.01 -18.42 4.04
N GLY A 22 10.85 -18.46 5.06
CA GLY A 22 12.30 -18.61 4.89
C GLY A 22 13.03 -17.38 4.36
N ALA A 23 12.40 -16.19 4.37
CA ALA A 23 13.02 -14.93 3.93
C ALA A 23 14.35 -14.65 4.66
N GLU A 24 14.48 -15.08 5.92
CA GLU A 24 15.68 -14.89 6.74
C GLU A 24 16.92 -15.57 6.12
N ALA A 25 16.74 -16.62 5.32
CA ALA A 25 17.86 -17.32 4.65
C ALA A 25 18.59 -16.42 3.62
N TYR A 26 17.93 -15.34 3.16
CA TYR A 26 18.52 -14.36 2.26
C TYR A 26 19.30 -13.25 3.00
N LEU A 27 19.18 -13.15 4.32
CA LEU A 27 19.92 -12.18 5.11
C LEU A 27 21.41 -12.51 5.14
N LYS A 28 22.24 -11.51 4.84
CA LYS A 28 23.69 -11.68 4.82
C LYS A 28 24.32 -10.85 5.95
N VAL A 29 25.01 -11.54 6.84
CA VAL A 29 25.82 -10.89 7.87
C VAL A 29 27.06 -10.25 7.23
N PRO A 30 27.37 -8.98 7.52
CA PRO A 30 28.61 -8.34 7.04
C PRO A 30 29.85 -9.10 7.52
N LYS A 31 30.83 -9.28 6.64
CA LYS A 31 32.05 -10.09 6.91
C LYS A 31 32.89 -9.57 8.10
N ASN A 32 32.73 -8.32 8.49
CA ASN A 32 33.44 -7.70 9.63
C ASN A 32 32.74 -7.95 10.97
N TYR A 33 31.54 -8.51 11.00
CA TYR A 33 30.84 -8.89 12.23
C TYR A 33 31.39 -10.26 12.70
N ARG A 34 31.99 -10.27 13.91
CA ARG A 34 32.56 -11.49 14.52
C ARG A 34 31.96 -11.80 15.87
N ASP A 35 31.32 -10.84 16.49
CA ASP A 35 30.68 -10.94 17.79
C ASP A 35 29.29 -11.57 17.60
N PRO A 36 29.01 -12.75 18.22
CA PRO A 36 27.72 -13.43 18.08
C PRO A 36 26.52 -12.59 18.51
N GLU A 37 26.65 -11.78 19.56
CA GLU A 37 25.56 -10.93 20.05
C GLU A 37 25.25 -9.82 19.06
N LYS A 38 26.28 -9.20 18.47
CA LYS A 38 26.10 -8.21 17.41
C LYS A 38 25.52 -8.80 16.13
N ILE A 39 25.89 -10.02 15.81
CA ILE A 39 25.31 -10.74 14.66
C ILE A 39 23.83 -11.02 14.91
N ALA A 40 23.45 -11.49 16.08
CA ALA A 40 22.05 -11.76 16.44
C ALA A 40 21.20 -10.47 16.37
N ALA A 41 21.66 -9.39 17.00
CA ALA A 41 20.98 -8.10 16.97
C ALA A 41 20.84 -7.54 15.54
N TYR A 42 21.87 -7.69 14.70
CA TYR A 42 21.82 -7.29 13.30
C TYR A 42 20.78 -8.10 12.51
N LEU A 43 20.73 -9.41 12.71
CA LEU A 43 19.78 -10.28 12.02
C LEU A 43 18.33 -9.96 12.45
N GLU A 44 18.11 -9.72 13.74
CA GLU A 44 16.81 -9.32 14.28
C GLU A 44 16.34 -7.97 13.67
N ASP A 45 17.22 -6.96 13.64
CA ASP A 45 16.93 -5.68 12.99
C ASP A 45 16.56 -5.88 11.52
N LYS A 46 17.34 -6.68 10.77
CA LYS A 46 17.06 -6.95 9.36
C LYS A 46 15.80 -7.77 9.14
N ALA A 47 15.53 -8.75 10.02
CA ALA A 47 14.30 -9.55 9.94
C ALA A 47 13.04 -8.67 10.07
N SER A 48 13.08 -7.63 10.91
CA SER A 48 11.97 -6.69 11.08
C SER A 48 11.64 -5.90 9.79
N MET A 49 12.61 -5.77 8.89
CA MET A 49 12.47 -5.02 7.63
C MET A 49 12.10 -5.90 6.42
N LEU A 50 12.06 -7.23 6.58
CA LEU A 50 11.78 -8.15 5.46
C LEU A 50 10.39 -7.95 4.85
N ALA A 51 9.41 -7.53 5.65
CA ALA A 51 8.08 -7.19 5.17
C ALA A 51 8.06 -5.98 4.20
N LEU A 52 9.13 -5.18 4.19
CA LEU A 52 9.31 -4.01 3.32
C LEU A 52 10.28 -4.27 2.16
N ASP A 53 10.76 -5.49 1.99
CA ASP A 53 11.59 -5.89 0.85
C ASP A 53 10.71 -6.54 -0.22
N ILE A 54 10.58 -5.89 -1.38
CA ILE A 54 9.67 -6.31 -2.46
C ILE A 54 10.00 -7.70 -3.05
N ASP A 55 11.19 -8.22 -2.81
CA ASP A 55 11.61 -9.54 -3.26
C ASP A 55 11.50 -10.61 -2.16
N LEU A 56 11.35 -10.19 -0.90
CA LEU A 56 11.32 -11.06 0.28
C LEU A 56 10.01 -10.98 1.07
N CYS A 57 9.03 -10.23 0.57
CA CYS A 57 7.69 -10.19 1.15
C CYS A 57 6.62 -10.72 0.20
N ARG A 58 5.45 -11.05 0.76
CA ARG A 58 4.22 -11.35 0.03
C ARG A 58 3.09 -10.44 0.49
N ILE A 59 2.11 -10.27 -0.35
CA ILE A 59 0.91 -9.48 -0.05
C ILE A 59 -0.04 -10.32 0.81
N VAL A 60 -0.58 -9.74 1.89
CA VAL A 60 -1.58 -10.35 2.78
C VAL A 60 -2.92 -9.62 2.79
N ALA A 61 -2.96 -8.38 2.30
CA ALA A 61 -4.20 -7.70 1.95
C ALA A 61 -3.98 -6.78 0.75
N ILE A 62 -5.00 -6.67 -0.09
CA ILE A 62 -5.09 -5.70 -1.19
C ILE A 62 -6.37 -4.92 -0.99
N GLY A 63 -6.25 -3.62 -0.72
CA GLY A 63 -7.37 -2.68 -0.61
C GLY A 63 -7.39 -1.71 -1.78
N TYR A 64 -8.59 -1.42 -2.32
CA TYR A 64 -8.74 -0.39 -3.33
C TYR A 64 -10.15 0.21 -3.35
N GLN A 65 -10.24 1.47 -3.81
CA GLN A 65 -11.50 2.20 -3.91
C GLN A 65 -11.48 3.16 -5.09
N SER A 66 -12.54 3.18 -5.89
CA SER A 66 -12.81 4.30 -6.79
C SER A 66 -13.32 5.49 -5.97
N PRO A 67 -12.96 6.74 -6.30
CA PRO A 67 -13.51 7.92 -5.62
C PRO A 67 -15.03 8.05 -5.64
N LYS A 68 -15.71 7.25 -6.46
CA LYS A 68 -17.19 7.20 -6.55
C LYS A 68 -17.82 6.11 -5.70
N ASP A 69 -17.03 5.15 -5.22
CA ASP A 69 -17.53 4.09 -4.38
C ASP A 69 -17.69 4.56 -2.93
N ASP A 70 -18.69 4.05 -2.24
CA ASP A 70 -18.94 4.39 -0.84
C ASP A 70 -17.91 3.73 0.10
N GLU A 71 -17.49 2.49 -0.22
CA GLU A 71 -16.59 1.68 0.59
C GLU A 71 -15.46 1.05 -0.23
N PRO A 72 -14.28 0.84 0.38
CA PRO A 72 -13.21 0.09 -0.26
C PRO A 72 -13.56 -1.39 -0.45
N THR A 73 -13.12 -1.96 -1.57
CA THR A 73 -13.00 -3.40 -1.72
C THR A 73 -11.67 -3.84 -1.11
N VAL A 74 -11.69 -4.83 -0.20
CA VAL A 74 -10.48 -5.38 0.41
C VAL A 74 -10.49 -6.91 0.28
N PHE A 75 -9.37 -7.47 -0.14
CA PHE A 75 -9.12 -8.91 -0.16
C PHE A 75 -8.10 -9.27 0.92
N ALA A 76 -8.49 -10.11 1.86
CA ALA A 76 -7.53 -10.83 2.71
C ALA A 76 -6.89 -11.98 1.91
N VAL A 77 -5.58 -12.14 2.03
CA VAL A 77 -4.76 -13.01 1.20
C VAL A 77 -3.95 -13.97 2.08
N PRO A 78 -4.54 -15.10 2.49
CA PRO A 78 -3.90 -16.04 3.41
C PRO A 78 -2.71 -16.79 2.79
N ASP A 79 -2.72 -17.05 1.50
CA ASP A 79 -1.70 -17.83 0.80
C ASP A 79 -1.43 -17.31 -0.63
N GLU A 80 -0.42 -17.86 -1.31
CA GLU A 80 -0.01 -17.42 -2.65
C GLU A 80 -1.05 -17.76 -3.75
N ALA A 81 -1.86 -18.79 -3.57
CA ALA A 81 -2.91 -19.09 -4.54
C ALA A 81 -4.00 -18.02 -4.51
N VAL A 82 -4.40 -17.61 -3.31
CA VAL A 82 -5.33 -16.48 -3.10
C VAL A 82 -4.70 -15.16 -3.53
N GLU A 83 -3.38 -14.96 -3.31
CA GLU A 83 -2.66 -13.77 -3.78
C GLU A 83 -2.72 -13.64 -5.30
N ALA A 84 -2.47 -14.73 -6.04
CA ALA A 84 -2.55 -14.72 -7.49
C ALA A 84 -3.96 -14.34 -8.00
N GLU A 85 -5.02 -14.86 -7.36
CA GLU A 85 -6.40 -14.51 -7.71
C GLU A 85 -6.76 -13.06 -7.34
N ALA A 86 -6.31 -12.58 -6.18
CA ALA A 86 -6.52 -11.20 -5.76
C ALA A 86 -5.82 -10.22 -6.72
N LEU A 87 -4.59 -10.51 -7.14
CA LEU A 87 -3.85 -9.71 -8.13
C LEU A 87 -4.57 -9.70 -9.49
N LYS A 88 -5.07 -10.84 -9.98
CA LYS A 88 -5.85 -10.88 -11.23
C LYS A 88 -7.10 -10.01 -11.16
N ARG A 89 -7.84 -10.06 -10.04
CA ARG A 89 -9.04 -9.25 -9.83
C ARG A 89 -8.69 -7.76 -9.74
N PHE A 90 -7.63 -7.42 -9.01
CA PHE A 90 -7.12 -6.06 -8.90
C PHE A 90 -6.77 -5.48 -10.27
N TRP A 91 -5.93 -6.15 -11.05
CA TRP A 91 -5.53 -5.68 -12.38
C TRP A 91 -6.69 -5.58 -13.36
N LYS A 92 -7.62 -6.55 -13.31
CA LYS A 92 -8.85 -6.50 -14.12
C LYS A 92 -9.72 -5.29 -13.76
N HIS A 93 -9.84 -4.98 -12.46
CA HIS A 93 -10.64 -3.85 -11.99
C HIS A 93 -10.01 -2.51 -12.36
N ILE A 94 -8.70 -2.37 -12.23
CA ILE A 94 -7.99 -1.13 -12.54
C ILE A 94 -8.03 -0.81 -14.03
N GLY A 95 -7.76 -1.81 -14.89
CA GLY A 95 -7.62 -1.59 -16.34
C GLY A 95 -6.58 -0.51 -16.65
N ASP A 96 -7.00 0.52 -17.38
CA ASP A 96 -6.13 1.65 -17.75
C ASP A 96 -6.23 2.86 -16.83
N ARG A 97 -6.96 2.76 -15.72
CA ARG A 97 -7.10 3.88 -14.76
C ARG A 97 -5.77 4.17 -14.04
N PRO A 98 -5.49 5.44 -13.72
CA PRO A 98 -4.36 5.77 -12.86
C PRO A 98 -4.52 5.16 -11.46
N LEU A 99 -3.40 4.98 -10.78
CA LEU A 99 -3.31 4.56 -9.39
C LEU A 99 -3.01 5.77 -8.50
N LEU A 100 -3.54 5.77 -7.29
CA LEU A 100 -3.23 6.73 -6.26
C LEU A 100 -3.00 6.00 -4.94
N GLY A 101 -1.89 6.28 -4.26
CA GLY A 101 -1.58 5.67 -2.98
C GLY A 101 -0.73 6.60 -2.12
N PHE A 102 -0.33 6.10 -0.98
CA PHE A 102 0.57 6.80 -0.07
C PHE A 102 1.90 6.04 0.01
N ASN A 103 3.02 6.66 -0.34
CA ASN A 103 4.34 6.02 -0.51
C ASN A 103 4.38 4.90 -1.57
N CYS A 104 3.39 4.86 -2.43
CA CYS A 104 3.12 3.73 -3.33
C CYS A 104 4.12 3.61 -4.49
N VAL A 105 4.79 4.68 -4.88
CA VAL A 105 5.82 4.63 -5.94
C VAL A 105 7.08 3.91 -5.48
N GLN A 106 7.42 4.01 -4.19
CA GLN A 106 8.61 3.35 -3.65
C GLN A 106 8.35 1.89 -3.25
N PHE A 107 7.12 1.53 -2.89
CA PHE A 107 6.84 0.20 -2.35
C PHE A 107 5.68 -0.51 -3.06
N ASP A 108 4.43 -0.06 -2.90
CA ASP A 108 3.25 -0.83 -3.30
C ASP A 108 3.18 -1.13 -4.79
N ALA A 109 3.42 -0.13 -5.64
CA ALA A 109 3.32 -0.32 -7.08
C ALA A 109 4.44 -1.21 -7.64
N PRO A 110 5.72 -1.06 -7.24
CA PRO A 110 6.76 -2.04 -7.53
C PRO A 110 6.44 -3.45 -7.01
N LEU A 111 5.90 -3.56 -5.80
CA LEU A 111 5.53 -4.84 -5.20
C LEU A 111 4.41 -5.54 -5.98
N LEU A 112 3.32 -4.84 -6.32
CA LEU A 112 2.26 -5.39 -7.17
C LEU A 112 2.80 -5.99 -8.45
N MET A 113 3.71 -5.28 -9.14
CA MET A 113 4.35 -5.78 -10.34
C MET A 113 5.23 -6.99 -10.06
N ARG A 114 6.06 -6.93 -9.01
CA ARG A 114 7.01 -7.99 -8.67
C ARG A 114 6.29 -9.27 -8.26
N ARG A 115 5.27 -9.20 -7.40
CA ARG A 115 4.47 -10.35 -7.00
C ARG A 115 3.70 -10.93 -8.18
N SER A 116 3.15 -10.09 -9.06
CA SER A 116 2.50 -10.55 -10.28
C SER A 116 3.45 -11.35 -11.17
N LEU A 117 4.72 -10.92 -11.32
CA LEU A 117 5.73 -11.66 -12.08
C LEU A 117 6.05 -13.01 -11.42
N TYR A 118 6.24 -13.06 -10.10
CA TYR A 118 6.52 -14.31 -9.38
C TYR A 118 5.37 -15.30 -9.46
N LEU A 119 4.13 -14.82 -9.45
CA LEU A 119 2.91 -15.64 -9.49
C LEU A 119 2.36 -15.85 -10.91
N ASN A 120 3.11 -15.43 -11.94
CA ASN A 120 2.71 -15.53 -13.36
C ASN A 120 1.33 -14.90 -13.64
N VAL A 121 1.07 -13.74 -13.03
CA VAL A 121 -0.13 -12.93 -13.25
C VAL A 121 0.19 -11.82 -14.24
N TRP A 122 -0.68 -11.64 -15.25
CA TRP A 122 -0.53 -10.53 -16.18
C TRP A 122 -0.69 -9.17 -15.50
N THR A 123 0.15 -8.20 -15.90
CA THR A 123 0.10 -6.82 -15.44
C THR A 123 -0.03 -5.86 -16.62
N PRO A 124 -0.77 -4.76 -16.46
CA PRO A 124 -0.69 -3.69 -17.44
C PRO A 124 0.73 -3.09 -17.44
N PRO A 125 1.19 -2.50 -18.55
CA PRO A 125 2.49 -1.83 -18.59
C PRO A 125 2.47 -0.60 -17.69
N LEU A 126 3.10 -0.69 -16.52
CA LEU A 126 3.34 0.44 -15.63
C LEU A 126 4.78 0.91 -15.77
N GLN A 127 4.95 2.17 -16.12
CA GLN A 127 6.26 2.80 -16.08
C GLN A 127 6.49 3.37 -14.67
N ILE A 128 7.43 2.79 -13.95
CA ILE A 128 7.82 3.24 -12.61
C ILE A 128 9.30 3.56 -12.63
N SER A 129 9.63 4.82 -12.35
CA SER A 129 10.98 5.25 -12.07
C SER A 129 10.96 6.38 -11.05
N LYS A 130 12.12 6.69 -10.49
CA LYS A 130 12.25 7.69 -9.41
C LYS A 130 11.53 9.03 -9.70
N TYR A 131 11.53 9.46 -10.96
CA TYR A 131 11.00 10.76 -11.37
C TYR A 131 9.92 10.66 -12.45
N ARG A 132 9.57 9.47 -12.89
CA ARG A 132 8.59 9.29 -13.95
C ARG A 132 7.72 8.06 -13.71
N HIS A 133 6.48 8.31 -13.32
CA HIS A 133 5.46 7.31 -13.07
C HIS A 133 4.07 7.89 -13.46
N PRO A 134 3.82 8.08 -14.78
CA PRO A 134 2.72 8.92 -15.29
C PRO A 134 1.32 8.41 -14.93
N ARG A 135 1.20 7.13 -14.57
CA ARG A 135 -0.08 6.51 -14.17
C ARG A 135 -0.20 6.31 -12.64
N ILE A 136 0.75 6.82 -11.86
CA ILE A 136 0.76 6.65 -10.41
C ILE A 136 0.90 8.00 -9.75
N GLN A 137 0.03 8.30 -8.82
CA GLN A 137 0.09 9.49 -7.97
C GLN A 137 0.41 9.05 -6.54
N ASP A 138 1.46 9.62 -5.98
CA ASP A 138 1.93 9.30 -4.63
C ASP A 138 1.74 10.50 -3.71
N LEU A 139 0.81 10.38 -2.77
CA LEU A 139 0.48 11.48 -1.86
C LEU A 139 1.65 11.89 -0.97
N MET A 140 2.50 10.94 -0.57
CA MET A 140 3.67 11.26 0.24
C MET A 140 4.65 12.14 -0.53
N GLN A 141 4.89 11.83 -1.82
CA GLN A 141 5.74 12.66 -2.68
C GLN A 141 5.13 14.04 -2.92
N ILE A 142 3.83 14.11 -3.23
CA ILE A 142 3.10 15.37 -3.45
C ILE A 142 3.20 16.27 -2.20
N LEU A 143 2.94 15.74 -1.02
CA LEU A 143 2.98 16.49 0.25
C LEU A 143 4.39 16.87 0.69
N ALA A 144 5.40 16.12 0.28
CA ALA A 144 6.81 16.45 0.50
C ALA A 144 7.42 17.28 -0.62
N PHE A 145 6.62 17.74 -1.60
CA PHE A 145 7.07 18.51 -2.76
C PHE A 145 8.24 17.81 -3.47
N ASP A 146 8.03 16.52 -3.84
CA ASP A 146 9.02 15.65 -4.49
C ASP A 146 10.36 15.56 -3.72
N GLY A 147 10.27 15.59 -2.39
CA GLY A 147 11.45 15.46 -1.50
C GLY A 147 12.14 16.77 -1.15
N LEU A 148 11.57 17.93 -1.51
CA LEU A 148 12.06 19.22 -1.03
C LEU A 148 11.78 19.42 0.46
N GLN A 149 10.79 18.71 1.00
CA GLN A 149 10.44 18.72 2.42
C GLN A 149 10.57 17.30 2.99
N LYS A 150 10.56 17.23 4.33
CA LYS A 150 10.63 15.96 5.05
C LYS A 150 9.40 15.10 4.76
N TYR A 151 9.61 13.83 4.49
CA TYR A 151 8.56 12.83 4.42
C TYR A 151 7.98 12.52 5.79
N HIS A 152 6.66 12.41 5.87
CA HIS A 152 5.91 11.95 7.04
C HIS A 152 4.93 10.85 6.64
N GLY A 153 4.52 10.00 7.58
CA GLY A 153 3.58 8.90 7.33
C GLY A 153 2.13 9.36 7.14
N LEU A 154 1.29 8.46 6.62
CA LEU A 154 -0.12 8.70 6.37
C LEU A 154 -0.86 9.18 7.63
N LYS A 155 -0.73 8.49 8.75
CA LYS A 155 -1.35 8.86 10.04
C LYS A 155 -0.95 10.25 10.53
N PHE A 156 0.29 10.69 10.27
CA PHE A 156 0.72 12.06 10.59
C PHE A 156 -0.10 13.08 9.81
N TYR A 157 -0.23 12.90 8.49
CA TYR A 157 -0.98 13.84 7.66
C TYR A 157 -2.48 13.75 7.92
N ALA A 158 -3.04 12.55 8.10
CA ALA A 158 -4.45 12.38 8.48
C ALA A 158 -4.78 13.21 9.72
N LYS A 159 -3.99 13.06 10.78
CA LYS A 159 -4.14 13.84 12.02
C LYS A 159 -4.01 15.35 11.78
N ARG A 160 -3.03 15.80 10.98
CA ARG A 160 -2.80 17.22 10.69
C ARG A 160 -3.93 17.86 9.88
N PHE A 161 -4.59 17.09 9.03
CA PHE A 161 -5.72 17.54 8.22
C PHE A 161 -7.09 17.30 8.87
N GLY A 162 -7.13 16.74 10.10
CA GLY A 162 -8.38 16.45 10.82
C GLY A 162 -9.19 15.34 10.16
N ILE A 163 -8.53 14.36 9.56
CA ILE A 163 -9.14 13.16 9.00
C ILE A 163 -9.21 12.14 10.12
N GLU A 164 -10.44 11.78 10.50
CA GLU A 164 -10.72 10.78 11.54
C GLU A 164 -11.23 9.51 10.85
N GLU A 165 -10.40 8.49 10.81
CA GLU A 165 -10.74 7.14 10.40
C GLU A 165 -10.25 6.21 11.49
N PRO A 166 -11.15 5.51 12.21
CA PRO A 166 -10.75 4.62 13.29
C PRO A 166 -9.89 3.47 12.78
N ASP A 167 -8.69 3.36 13.30
CA ASP A 167 -7.77 2.28 13.01
C ASP A 167 -6.94 1.98 14.26
N PRO A 168 -7.25 0.86 14.97
CA PRO A 168 -6.56 0.49 16.19
C PRO A 168 -5.19 -0.15 15.95
N PHE A 169 -4.82 -0.42 14.69
CA PHE A 169 -3.60 -1.13 14.33
C PHE A 169 -2.58 -0.21 13.65
N ASP A 170 -1.33 -0.65 13.68
CA ASP A 170 -0.24 -0.08 12.90
C ASP A 170 0.32 -1.14 11.94
N GLY A 171 0.97 -0.72 10.86
CA GLY A 171 1.58 -1.66 9.91
C GLY A 171 2.55 -2.66 10.56
N GLY A 172 3.15 -2.31 11.71
CA GLY A 172 3.97 -3.22 12.51
C GLY A 172 3.20 -4.38 13.14
N ASP A 173 1.89 -4.26 13.32
CA ASP A 173 1.04 -5.29 13.93
C ASP A 173 0.66 -6.39 12.94
N ILE A 174 0.73 -6.13 11.63
CA ILE A 174 0.26 -7.01 10.56
C ILE A 174 0.88 -8.41 10.66
N GLY A 175 2.18 -8.48 10.89
CA GLY A 175 2.87 -9.77 11.03
C GLY A 175 2.30 -10.65 12.16
N GLN A 176 1.92 -10.05 13.28
CA GLN A 176 1.32 -10.76 14.40
C GLN A 176 -0.14 -11.11 14.13
N LEU A 177 -0.92 -10.21 13.54
CA LEU A 177 -2.31 -10.47 13.15
C LEU A 177 -2.42 -11.67 12.19
N VAL A 178 -1.51 -11.74 11.20
CA VAL A 178 -1.44 -12.88 10.26
C VAL A 178 -1.10 -14.17 10.98
N LYS A 179 -0.11 -14.18 11.88
CA LYS A 179 0.25 -15.37 12.70
C LYS A 179 -0.91 -15.84 13.56
N ASP A 180 -1.70 -14.92 14.08
CA ASP A 180 -2.87 -15.23 14.92
C ASP A 180 -4.12 -15.59 14.08
N GLY A 181 -4.05 -15.56 12.75
CA GLY A 181 -5.18 -15.83 11.86
C GLY A 181 -6.26 -14.74 11.87
N LYS A 182 -5.95 -13.54 12.32
CA LYS A 182 -6.89 -12.40 12.45
C LYS A 182 -7.06 -11.65 11.12
N TRP A 183 -7.53 -12.35 10.11
CA TRP A 183 -7.62 -11.82 8.75
C TRP A 183 -8.56 -10.63 8.61
N GLU A 184 -9.64 -10.56 9.40
CA GLU A 184 -10.54 -9.40 9.38
C GLU A 184 -9.87 -8.15 9.95
N ASP A 185 -9.01 -8.28 10.96
CA ASP A 185 -8.24 -7.17 11.51
C ASP A 185 -7.21 -6.65 10.48
N VAL A 186 -6.53 -7.55 9.76
CA VAL A 186 -5.64 -7.20 8.63
C VAL A 186 -6.41 -6.45 7.55
N ALA A 187 -7.57 -6.97 7.14
CA ALA A 187 -8.42 -6.31 6.14
C ALA A 187 -8.99 -4.97 6.62
N SER A 188 -9.27 -4.85 7.93
CA SER A 188 -9.77 -3.61 8.53
C SER A 188 -8.70 -2.52 8.52
N HIS A 189 -7.44 -2.84 8.83
CA HIS A 189 -6.32 -1.91 8.75
C HIS A 189 -6.12 -1.41 7.32
N CYS A 190 -5.99 -2.29 6.34
CA CYS A 190 -5.87 -1.94 4.93
C CYS A 190 -7.05 -1.08 4.44
N ARG A 191 -8.28 -1.38 4.90
CA ARG A 191 -9.49 -0.57 4.59
C ARG A 191 -9.37 0.85 5.14
N ALA A 192 -8.87 1.00 6.36
CA ALA A 192 -8.69 2.30 7.00
C ALA A 192 -7.64 3.14 6.24
N ASP A 193 -6.52 2.55 5.82
CA ASP A 193 -5.47 3.25 5.09
C ASP A 193 -5.94 3.69 3.69
N VAL A 194 -6.74 2.88 2.98
CA VAL A 194 -7.38 3.30 1.72
C VAL A 194 -8.33 4.49 1.94
N LYS A 195 -9.17 4.44 3.00
CA LYS A 195 -10.09 5.55 3.33
C LYS A 195 -9.35 6.82 3.72
N GLN A 196 -8.32 6.73 4.55
CA GLN A 196 -7.48 7.88 4.93
C GLN A 196 -6.80 8.50 3.71
N THR A 197 -6.25 7.66 2.82
CA THR A 197 -5.60 8.08 1.58
C THR A 197 -6.59 8.81 0.66
N LEU A 198 -7.79 8.27 0.47
CA LEU A 198 -8.85 8.90 -0.31
C LEU A 198 -9.30 10.26 0.29
N ALA A 199 -9.53 10.28 1.61
CA ALA A 199 -9.92 11.49 2.32
C ALA A 199 -8.84 12.57 2.24
N LEU A 200 -7.57 12.19 2.37
CA LEU A 200 -6.42 13.08 2.24
C LEU A 200 -6.32 13.67 0.83
N ALA A 201 -6.47 12.84 -0.21
CA ALA A 201 -6.47 13.28 -1.61
C ALA A 201 -7.59 14.29 -1.91
N ARG A 202 -8.79 14.06 -1.36
CA ARG A 202 -9.91 15.01 -1.44
C ARG A 202 -9.62 16.31 -0.68
N ARG A 203 -9.01 16.21 0.50
CA ARG A 203 -8.70 17.35 1.37
C ARG A 203 -7.70 18.30 0.77
N ILE A 204 -6.72 17.80 0.02
CA ILE A 204 -5.72 18.62 -0.68
C ILE A 204 -6.17 19.05 -2.10
N GLY A 205 -7.39 18.69 -2.52
CA GLY A 205 -7.95 19.09 -3.82
C GLY A 205 -7.44 18.29 -5.02
N LEU A 206 -6.79 17.17 -4.79
CA LEU A 206 -6.35 16.27 -5.85
C LEU A 206 -7.51 15.45 -6.44
N LEU A 207 -8.51 15.17 -5.65
CA LEU A 207 -9.77 14.53 -6.05
C LEU A 207 -10.98 15.41 -5.75
N PRO A 208 -12.10 15.25 -6.48
CA PRO A 208 -13.34 15.93 -6.17
C PRO A 208 -13.76 15.66 -4.71
N LYS A 209 -14.34 16.66 -4.07
CA LYS A 209 -14.98 16.48 -2.75
C LYS A 209 -16.09 15.42 -2.87
N ALA A 210 -16.30 14.64 -1.80
CA ALA A 210 -17.48 13.79 -1.75
C ALA A 210 -18.74 14.60 -2.01
N ALA A 211 -19.69 14.04 -2.78
CA ALA A 211 -20.97 14.68 -2.97
C ALA A 211 -21.60 14.90 -1.58
N GLN A 212 -21.96 16.14 -1.24
CA GLN A 212 -22.74 16.37 -0.03
C GLN A 212 -24.10 15.68 -0.23
N PRO A 213 -24.60 14.91 0.75
CA PRO A 213 -25.97 14.44 0.67
C PRO A 213 -26.86 15.67 0.47
N SER A 214 -27.72 15.63 -0.56
CA SER A 214 -28.71 16.65 -0.78
C SER A 214 -29.56 16.76 0.50
N LEU A 215 -29.51 17.93 1.15
CA LEU A 215 -30.43 18.18 2.28
C LEU A 215 -31.86 17.98 1.76
N PRO A 216 -32.69 17.19 2.45
CA PRO A 216 -34.09 17.10 2.09
C PRO A 216 -34.70 18.51 2.20
N LEU A 217 -35.39 18.93 1.14
CA LEU A 217 -36.15 20.16 1.07
C LEU A 217 -37.32 20.15 2.06
#